data_6d39ce50f1c542e7d94937cf3ca7c759
#
_entry.id   6d39ce50f1c542e7d94937cf3ca7c759
#
_cell.length_a   1.000
_cell.length_b   1.000
_cell.length_c   1.000
_cell.angle_alpha   90.00
_cell.angle_beta   90.00
_cell.angle_gamma   90.00
#
_symmetry.space_group_name_H-M   'P 1'
#
loop_
_entity.id
_entity.type
_entity.pdbx_description
1 polymer ?
#
loop_
_entity_poly.entity_id
_entity_poly.type
_entity_poly.pdbx_seq_one_letter_code
_entity_poly.pdbx_strand_id
1 'polypeptide(L)'
;GIETIDLMIGGSIGGFQSVEWAIMEPEKIRNLVLIACSCRATPWLTAWEESQRMALEADPTFRECASLKGGEAGLKCARSIALISYRSYEGYNATQGEQDVDCLFADRAGSYQRYQGKKLSDRFDAYSYYYLSASVDSYNVGRGRGGVEAALASIKTDCSVVGIDSDRLFPVEEQKFIAEAIPGAKYHEIT
;
A
#
# COMPACT_ATOMS: atom_id res chain seq x y z
N GLY A 1 -11.34 6.16 28.44
CA GLY A 1 -10.79 5.84 27.10
C GLY A 1 -11.84 6.14 26.04
N ILE A 2 -11.50 5.91 24.77
CA ILE A 2 -12.44 6.03 23.65
C ILE A 2 -13.33 4.79 23.66
N GLU A 3 -14.63 4.96 23.75
CA GLU A 3 -15.60 3.86 23.77
C GLU A 3 -16.12 3.52 22.37
N THR A 4 -16.29 4.53 21.51
CA THR A 4 -16.78 4.40 20.15
C THR A 4 -15.98 5.26 19.18
N ILE A 5 -15.89 4.82 17.93
CA ILE A 5 -15.27 5.52 16.80
C ILE A 5 -16.38 5.77 15.79
N ASP A 6 -16.69 7.04 15.55
CA ASP A 6 -17.75 7.40 14.60
C ASP A 6 -17.37 7.12 13.16
N LEU A 7 -16.09 7.30 12.81
CA LEU A 7 -15.58 7.04 11.47
C LEU A 7 -14.13 6.54 11.55
N MET A 8 -13.88 5.36 10.97
CA MET A 8 -12.55 4.81 10.74
C MET A 8 -12.25 4.83 9.24
N ILE A 9 -11.14 5.44 8.86
CA ILE A 9 -10.68 5.49 7.47
C ILE A 9 -9.33 4.83 7.38
N GLY A 10 -9.20 3.82 6.50
CA GLY A 10 -7.95 3.12 6.25
C GLY A 10 -7.63 3.03 4.77
N GLY A 11 -6.43 3.47 4.37
CA GLY A 11 -5.91 3.28 3.03
C GLY A 11 -4.71 2.33 3.03
N SER A 12 -4.57 1.52 1.96
CA SER A 12 -3.45 0.58 1.84
C SER A 12 -3.33 -0.33 3.08
N ILE A 13 -2.15 -0.42 3.72
CA ILE A 13 -1.94 -1.16 4.98
C ILE A 13 -2.85 -0.67 6.13
N GLY A 14 -3.22 0.60 6.14
CA GLY A 14 -4.21 1.13 7.07
C GLY A 14 -5.61 0.54 6.83
N GLY A 15 -5.95 0.19 5.59
CA GLY A 15 -7.15 -0.56 5.25
C GLY A 15 -7.13 -1.96 5.85
N PHE A 16 -5.98 -2.67 5.77
CA PHE A 16 -5.81 -3.98 6.41
C PHE A 16 -6.08 -3.91 7.92
N GLN A 17 -5.49 -2.92 8.58
CA GLN A 17 -5.69 -2.70 10.01
C GLN A 17 -7.15 -2.37 10.35
N SER A 18 -7.79 -1.55 9.51
CA SER A 18 -9.19 -1.14 9.71
C SER A 18 -10.17 -2.31 9.58
N VAL A 19 -9.93 -3.22 8.63
CA VAL A 19 -10.69 -4.46 8.48
C VAL A 19 -10.54 -5.35 9.73
N GLU A 20 -9.30 -5.54 10.22
CA GLU A 20 -9.05 -6.30 11.45
C GLU A 20 -9.79 -5.70 12.65
N TRP A 21 -9.74 -4.38 12.82
CA TRP A 21 -10.45 -3.69 13.89
C TRP A 21 -11.97 -3.86 13.80
N ALA A 22 -12.54 -3.74 12.60
CA ALA A 22 -13.98 -3.92 12.39
C ALA A 22 -14.46 -5.33 12.72
N ILE A 23 -13.60 -6.36 12.52
CA ILE A 23 -13.91 -7.73 12.88
C ILE A 23 -13.74 -7.96 14.39
N MET A 24 -12.66 -7.44 14.99
CA MET A 24 -12.36 -7.66 16.42
C MET A 24 -13.25 -6.86 17.36
N GLU A 25 -13.69 -5.68 16.93
CA GLU A 25 -14.44 -4.72 17.77
C GLU A 25 -15.69 -4.21 17.02
N PRO A 26 -16.61 -5.10 16.62
CA PRO A 26 -17.71 -4.78 15.70
C PRO A 26 -18.68 -3.73 16.25
N GLU A 27 -18.77 -3.57 17.57
CA GLU A 27 -19.67 -2.61 18.22
C GLU A 27 -19.02 -1.23 18.44
N LYS A 28 -17.70 -1.10 18.23
CA LYS A 28 -16.98 0.14 18.50
C LYS A 28 -16.87 1.06 17.30
N ILE A 29 -16.99 0.55 16.08
CA ILE A 29 -16.82 1.31 14.85
C ILE A 29 -18.17 1.47 14.18
N ARG A 30 -18.64 2.71 14.01
CA ARG A 30 -19.93 3.00 13.40
C ARG A 30 -19.87 3.02 11.88
N ASN A 31 -18.83 3.64 11.33
CA ASN A 31 -18.63 3.76 9.89
C ASN A 31 -17.18 3.40 9.53
N LEU A 32 -17.01 2.65 8.45
CA LEU A 32 -15.73 2.20 7.93
C LEU A 32 -15.56 2.67 6.49
N VAL A 33 -14.40 3.28 6.19
CA VAL A 33 -14.02 3.63 4.82
C VAL A 33 -12.69 2.96 4.50
N LEU A 34 -12.70 2.10 3.49
CA LEU A 34 -11.55 1.38 2.99
C LEU A 34 -11.12 1.96 1.64
N ILE A 35 -9.87 2.37 1.49
CA ILE A 35 -9.39 3.03 0.28
C ILE A 35 -8.16 2.29 -0.26
N ALA A 36 -8.20 1.88 -1.53
CA ALA A 36 -7.05 1.31 -2.24
C ALA A 36 -6.33 0.25 -1.38
N CYS A 37 -7.03 -0.80 -0.97
CA CYS A 37 -6.50 -1.87 -0.13
C CYS A 37 -7.01 -3.24 -0.60
N SER A 38 -6.45 -4.30 -0.02
CA SER A 38 -6.87 -5.69 -0.21
C SER A 38 -7.24 -6.30 1.14
N CYS A 39 -7.78 -7.51 1.12
CA CYS A 39 -8.10 -8.30 2.31
C CYS A 39 -7.09 -9.43 2.59
N ARG A 40 -6.11 -9.59 1.72
CA ARG A 40 -5.00 -10.55 1.82
C ARG A 40 -3.82 -10.10 0.97
N ALA A 41 -2.63 -10.60 1.27
CA ALA A 41 -1.52 -10.52 0.36
C ALA A 41 -1.81 -11.36 -0.90
N THR A 42 -1.79 -10.70 -2.06
CA THR A 42 -1.89 -11.37 -3.35
C THR A 42 -0.49 -11.65 -3.90
N PRO A 43 -0.30 -12.62 -4.82
CA PRO A 43 0.99 -12.83 -5.48
C PRO A 43 1.51 -11.56 -6.18
N TRP A 44 0.61 -10.73 -6.72
CA TRP A 44 0.94 -9.46 -7.33
C TRP A 44 1.52 -8.45 -6.32
N LEU A 45 0.85 -8.27 -5.17
CA LEU A 45 1.33 -7.42 -4.09
C LEU A 45 2.68 -7.91 -3.56
N THR A 46 2.79 -9.21 -3.28
CA THR A 46 4.06 -9.83 -2.82
C THR A 46 5.19 -9.61 -3.81
N ALA A 47 4.94 -9.68 -5.13
CA ALA A 47 5.97 -9.44 -6.14
C ALA A 47 6.49 -7.98 -6.09
N TRP A 48 5.60 -6.99 -5.90
CA TRP A 48 5.99 -5.60 -5.70
C TRP A 48 6.81 -5.41 -4.42
N GLU A 49 6.36 -5.96 -3.30
CA GLU A 49 7.03 -5.85 -2.02
C GLU A 49 8.39 -6.55 -2.01
N GLU A 50 8.49 -7.76 -2.61
CA GLU A 50 9.74 -8.49 -2.72
C GLU A 50 10.77 -7.76 -3.59
N SER A 51 10.34 -7.17 -4.72
CA SER A 51 11.24 -6.38 -5.57
C SER A 51 11.88 -5.21 -4.80
N GLN A 52 11.15 -4.61 -3.88
CA GLN A 52 11.63 -3.55 -3.01
C GLN A 52 12.59 -4.08 -1.95
N ARG A 53 12.28 -5.24 -1.33
CA ARG A 53 13.18 -5.90 -0.36
C ARG A 53 14.49 -6.34 -1.00
N MET A 54 14.44 -6.89 -2.22
CA MET A 54 15.64 -7.20 -2.98
C MET A 54 16.54 -5.99 -3.21
N ALA A 55 15.95 -4.81 -3.46
CA ALA A 55 16.72 -3.57 -3.59
C ALA A 55 17.40 -3.16 -2.27
N LEU A 56 16.73 -3.37 -1.13
CA LEU A 56 17.34 -3.16 0.20
C LEU A 56 18.48 -4.16 0.46
N GLU A 57 18.28 -5.43 0.14
CA GLU A 57 19.26 -6.48 0.34
C GLU A 57 20.50 -6.35 -0.56
N ALA A 58 20.35 -5.70 -1.71
CA ALA A 58 21.47 -5.38 -2.60
C ALA A 58 22.38 -4.26 -2.07
N ASP A 59 21.93 -3.49 -1.08
CA ASP A 59 22.76 -2.47 -0.44
C ASP A 59 23.71 -3.13 0.59
N PRO A 60 25.03 -3.10 0.38
CA PRO A 60 25.98 -3.78 1.27
C PRO A 60 25.95 -3.25 2.71
N THR A 61 25.46 -2.03 2.91
CA THR A 61 25.37 -1.45 4.26
C THR A 61 24.11 -1.87 5.02
N PHE A 62 23.14 -2.51 4.36
CA PHE A 62 21.85 -2.83 4.95
C PHE A 62 21.98 -3.81 6.14
N ARG A 63 22.70 -4.93 5.98
CA ARG A 63 22.87 -5.94 7.05
C ARG A 63 24.17 -5.82 7.83
N GLU A 64 25.13 -5.07 7.33
CA GLU A 64 26.45 -4.91 7.96
C GLU A 64 26.50 -3.76 8.97
N CYS A 65 25.55 -2.84 8.90
CA CYS A 65 25.51 -1.68 9.78
C CYS A 65 24.76 -2.00 11.07
N ALA A 66 25.45 -1.88 12.22
CA ALA A 66 24.87 -2.02 13.54
C ALA A 66 23.92 -0.88 13.96
N SER A 67 23.68 0.08 13.06
CA SER A 67 22.78 1.21 13.29
C SER A 67 21.67 1.28 12.23
N LEU A 68 20.57 1.97 12.55
CA LEU A 68 19.46 2.22 11.62
C LEU A 68 19.83 3.08 10.40
N LYS A 69 21.11 3.46 10.26
CA LYS A 69 21.59 4.25 9.11
C LYS A 69 22.01 3.39 7.92
N GLY A 70 22.12 2.06 8.07
CA GLY A 70 22.44 1.16 6.96
C GLY A 70 21.27 1.03 5.99
N GLY A 71 21.58 0.72 4.71
CA GLY A 71 20.58 0.45 3.68
C GLY A 71 19.94 1.69 3.04
N GLU A 72 20.56 2.88 3.19
CA GLU A 72 19.98 4.12 2.64
C GLU A 72 19.86 4.08 1.11
N ALA A 73 20.86 3.57 0.40
CA ALA A 73 20.84 3.48 -1.06
C ALA A 73 19.76 2.47 -1.51
N GLY A 74 19.69 1.33 -0.84
CA GLY A 74 18.63 0.33 -1.05
C GLY A 74 17.23 0.90 -0.81
N LEU A 75 17.05 1.69 0.26
CA LEU A 75 15.76 2.33 0.57
C LEU A 75 15.34 3.35 -0.50
N LYS A 76 16.29 4.13 -1.04
CA LYS A 76 16.03 5.03 -2.16
C LYS A 76 15.55 4.27 -3.40
N CYS A 77 16.19 3.14 -3.69
CA CYS A 77 15.80 2.27 -4.80
C CYS A 77 14.44 1.62 -4.56
N ALA A 78 14.20 1.06 -3.38
CA ALA A 78 12.92 0.46 -2.99
C ALA A 78 11.77 1.47 -3.13
N ARG A 79 11.96 2.71 -2.66
CA ARG A 79 10.97 3.78 -2.83
C ARG A 79 10.71 4.12 -4.30
N SER A 80 11.74 4.11 -5.12
CA SER A 80 11.64 4.35 -6.57
C SER A 80 10.78 3.28 -7.25
N ILE A 81 10.96 2.02 -6.88
CA ILE A 81 10.13 0.89 -7.36
C ILE A 81 8.68 1.07 -6.91
N ALA A 82 8.45 1.28 -5.61
CA ALA A 82 7.11 1.47 -5.04
C ALA A 82 6.36 2.63 -5.71
N LEU A 83 7.04 3.73 -6.00
CA LEU A 83 6.41 4.92 -6.56
C LEU A 83 5.72 4.67 -7.91
N ILE A 84 6.27 3.78 -8.73
CA ILE A 84 5.70 3.44 -10.05
C ILE A 84 4.33 2.78 -9.87
N SER A 85 4.13 1.95 -8.84
CA SER A 85 2.85 1.30 -8.58
C SER A 85 1.75 2.26 -8.09
N TYR A 86 2.12 3.47 -7.61
CA TYR A 86 1.18 4.48 -7.10
C TYR A 86 0.80 5.54 -8.13
N ARG A 87 1.26 5.42 -9.36
CA ARG A 87 1.07 6.45 -10.40
C ARG A 87 0.37 5.89 -11.62
N SER A 88 -0.56 6.68 -12.18
CA SER A 88 -1.08 6.39 -13.49
C SER A 88 -0.04 6.70 -14.58
N TYR A 89 -0.09 5.98 -15.69
CA TYR A 89 0.74 6.25 -16.85
C TYR A 89 0.54 7.67 -17.36
N GLU A 90 -0.71 8.08 -17.52
CA GLU A 90 -1.10 9.39 -18.04
C GLU A 90 -0.63 10.53 -17.14
N GLY A 91 -0.91 10.43 -15.83
CA GLY A 91 -0.52 11.43 -14.85
C GLY A 91 1.00 11.53 -14.70
N TYR A 92 1.72 10.40 -14.79
CA TYR A 92 3.18 10.42 -14.75
C TYR A 92 3.78 11.10 -15.97
N ASN A 93 3.32 10.77 -17.19
CA ASN A 93 3.79 11.40 -18.41
C ASN A 93 3.47 12.90 -18.45
N ALA A 94 2.27 13.28 -18.05
CA ALA A 94 1.87 14.70 -18.03
C ALA A 94 2.73 15.55 -17.09
N THR A 95 3.22 14.95 -15.97
CA THR A 95 3.97 15.69 -14.96
C THR A 95 5.49 15.55 -15.07
N GLN A 96 6.00 14.45 -15.67
CA GLN A 96 7.43 14.14 -15.73
C GLN A 96 7.98 14.09 -17.17
N GLY A 97 7.18 14.45 -18.17
CA GLY A 97 7.64 14.60 -19.55
C GLY A 97 8.68 15.71 -19.68
N GLU A 98 9.65 15.54 -20.59
CA GLU A 98 10.62 16.57 -20.92
C GLU A 98 9.94 17.76 -21.59
N GLN A 99 10.46 18.96 -21.36
CA GLN A 99 9.98 20.18 -22.03
C GLN A 99 10.51 20.29 -23.46
N ASP A 100 11.75 19.85 -23.66
CA ASP A 100 12.38 19.75 -24.97
C ASP A 100 12.19 18.32 -25.51
N VAL A 101 11.39 18.17 -26.56
CA VAL A 101 11.11 16.89 -27.21
C VAL A 101 12.30 16.31 -27.99
N ASP A 102 13.28 17.17 -28.32
CA ASP A 102 14.48 16.78 -29.05
C ASP A 102 15.67 16.45 -28.13
N CYS A 103 15.45 16.46 -26.80
CA CYS A 103 16.48 16.10 -25.85
C CYS A 103 16.98 14.66 -26.09
N LEU A 104 18.32 14.50 -26.16
CA LEU A 104 18.94 13.20 -26.41
C LEU A 104 18.78 12.23 -25.21
N PHE A 105 18.79 12.75 -24.00
CA PHE A 105 18.65 11.99 -22.76
C PHE A 105 17.55 12.59 -21.89
N ALA A 106 16.47 11.85 -21.71
CA ALA A 106 15.40 12.24 -20.78
C ALA A 106 15.88 12.07 -19.32
N ASP A 107 15.92 13.15 -18.55
CA ASP A 107 16.39 13.14 -17.15
C ASP A 107 15.29 13.47 -16.14
N ARG A 108 14.23 14.14 -16.55
CA ARG A 108 13.21 14.65 -15.65
C ARG A 108 12.53 13.56 -14.83
N ALA A 109 12.10 12.47 -15.47
CA ALA A 109 11.52 11.31 -14.80
C ALA A 109 12.55 10.62 -13.87
N GLY A 110 13.80 10.46 -14.32
CA GLY A 110 14.88 9.90 -13.53
C GLY A 110 15.22 10.73 -12.29
N SER A 111 15.33 12.05 -12.44
CA SER A 111 15.59 12.97 -11.33
C SER A 111 14.44 12.98 -10.31
N TYR A 112 13.20 12.90 -10.78
CA TYR A 112 12.03 12.76 -9.90
C TYR A 112 12.07 11.48 -9.06
N GLN A 113 12.41 10.34 -9.66
CA GLN A 113 12.56 9.08 -8.93
C GLN A 113 13.65 9.17 -7.85
N ARG A 114 14.83 9.73 -8.18
CA ARG A 114 15.91 9.96 -7.20
C ARG A 114 15.49 10.90 -6.09
N TYR A 115 14.79 11.98 -6.41
CA TYR A 115 14.24 12.92 -5.43
C TYR A 115 13.28 12.24 -4.46
N GLN A 116 12.34 11.43 -4.96
CA GLN A 116 11.37 10.73 -4.12
C GLN A 116 12.02 9.65 -3.25
N GLY A 117 13.03 8.97 -3.76
CA GLY A 117 13.85 8.04 -2.99
C GLY A 117 14.54 8.74 -1.82
N LYS A 118 15.24 9.86 -2.11
CA LYS A 118 15.88 10.68 -1.07
C LYS A 118 14.88 11.20 -0.04
N LYS A 119 13.77 11.75 -0.48
CA LYS A 119 12.70 12.28 0.40
C LYS A 119 12.19 11.24 1.39
N LEU A 120 12.14 9.96 1.00
CA LEU A 120 11.80 8.90 1.94
C LEU A 120 12.95 8.62 2.90
N SER A 121 14.18 8.42 2.40
CA SER A 121 15.33 8.06 3.25
C SER A 121 15.69 9.14 4.27
N ASP A 122 15.32 10.41 4.04
CA ASP A 122 15.52 11.50 5.00
C ASP A 122 14.64 11.39 6.26
N ARG A 123 13.56 10.59 6.23
CA ARG A 123 12.57 10.48 7.31
C ARG A 123 12.19 9.06 7.71
N PHE A 124 12.76 8.06 7.05
CA PHE A 124 12.43 6.66 7.29
C PHE A 124 13.69 5.79 7.17
N ASP A 125 13.77 4.71 7.92
CA ASP A 125 14.91 3.81 7.88
C ASP A 125 14.62 2.52 7.10
N ALA A 126 15.69 1.90 6.59
CA ALA A 126 15.62 0.73 5.74
C ALA A 126 15.10 -0.52 6.48
N TYR A 127 15.41 -0.66 7.77
CA TYR A 127 14.97 -1.81 8.56
C TYR A 127 13.48 -1.76 8.82
N SER A 128 12.95 -0.60 9.24
CA SER A 128 11.51 -0.41 9.41
C SER A 128 10.76 -0.65 8.10
N TYR A 129 11.30 -0.15 6.98
CA TYR A 129 10.71 -0.41 5.66
C TYR A 129 10.67 -1.89 5.32
N TYR A 130 11.77 -2.60 5.51
CA TYR A 130 11.87 -4.03 5.25
C TYR A 130 10.85 -4.85 6.05
N TYR A 131 10.79 -4.63 7.35
CA TYR A 131 9.90 -5.39 8.23
C TYR A 131 8.42 -5.04 8.03
N LEU A 132 8.10 -3.78 7.76
CA LEU A 132 6.72 -3.39 7.40
C LEU A 132 6.31 -4.04 6.08
N SER A 133 7.16 -4.01 5.06
CA SER A 133 6.94 -4.69 3.78
C SER A 133 6.74 -6.20 3.98
N ALA A 134 7.59 -6.87 4.75
CA ALA A 134 7.44 -8.29 5.05
C ALA A 134 6.14 -8.59 5.85
N SER A 135 5.70 -7.67 6.70
CA SER A 135 4.43 -7.83 7.43
C SER A 135 3.21 -7.79 6.50
N VAL A 136 3.27 -7.00 5.42
CA VAL A 136 2.22 -6.95 4.39
C VAL A 136 2.03 -8.31 3.75
N ASP A 137 3.11 -9.03 3.42
CA ASP A 137 3.04 -10.37 2.82
C ASP A 137 2.39 -11.41 3.74
N SER A 138 2.45 -11.19 5.03
CA SER A 138 1.84 -12.10 6.00
C SER A 138 0.33 -11.89 6.16
N TYR A 139 -0.23 -10.81 5.61
CA TYR A 139 -1.63 -10.44 5.82
C TYR A 139 -2.60 -11.38 5.10
N ASN A 140 -3.57 -11.87 5.85
CA ASN A 140 -4.73 -12.61 5.34
C ASN A 140 -5.84 -12.55 6.40
N VAL A 141 -6.88 -11.77 6.13
CA VAL A 141 -8.01 -11.56 7.04
C VAL A 141 -8.76 -12.87 7.35
N GLY A 142 -8.75 -13.81 6.43
CA GLY A 142 -9.44 -15.10 6.58
C GLY A 142 -8.71 -16.13 7.45
N ARG A 143 -7.46 -15.84 7.86
CA ARG A 143 -6.66 -16.79 8.63
C ARG A 143 -7.29 -17.07 10.00
N GLY A 144 -7.66 -18.33 10.22
CA GLY A 144 -8.35 -18.76 11.45
C GLY A 144 -9.82 -18.32 11.55
N ARG A 145 -10.40 -17.78 10.46
CA ARG A 145 -11.79 -17.27 10.44
C ARG A 145 -12.68 -17.94 9.39
N GLY A 146 -12.30 -19.11 8.92
CA GLY A 146 -13.10 -19.85 7.91
C GLY A 146 -12.93 -19.37 6.46
N GLY A 147 -11.93 -18.54 6.19
CA GLY A 147 -11.66 -17.99 4.86
C GLY A 147 -11.94 -16.49 4.79
N VAL A 148 -11.50 -15.87 3.68
CA VAL A 148 -11.60 -14.42 3.47
C VAL A 148 -13.05 -13.97 3.41
N GLU A 149 -13.89 -14.65 2.64
CA GLU A 149 -15.32 -14.34 2.49
C GLU A 149 -16.05 -14.42 3.83
N ALA A 150 -15.79 -15.47 4.61
CA ALA A 150 -16.41 -15.64 5.93
C ALA A 150 -15.99 -14.53 6.90
N ALA A 151 -14.71 -14.12 6.87
CA ALA A 151 -14.20 -13.03 7.69
C ALA A 151 -14.84 -11.69 7.32
N LEU A 152 -14.90 -11.36 6.02
CA LEU A 152 -15.51 -10.12 5.53
C LEU A 152 -17.02 -10.10 5.78
N ALA A 153 -17.72 -11.23 5.60
CA ALA A 153 -19.14 -11.35 5.88
C ALA A 153 -19.50 -11.15 7.37
N SER A 154 -18.54 -11.27 8.27
CA SER A 154 -18.74 -11.01 9.70
C SER A 154 -18.75 -9.52 10.08
N ILE A 155 -18.32 -8.63 9.19
CA ILE A 155 -18.30 -7.19 9.42
C ILE A 155 -19.74 -6.66 9.44
N LYS A 156 -20.10 -5.98 10.52
CA LYS A 156 -21.43 -5.39 10.74
C LYS A 156 -21.47 -3.89 10.57
N THR A 157 -20.30 -3.28 10.51
CA THR A 157 -20.09 -1.84 10.40
C THR A 157 -20.55 -1.33 9.03
N ASP A 158 -21.23 -0.19 8.97
CA ASP A 158 -21.54 0.47 7.70
C ASP A 158 -20.23 0.77 6.95
N CYS A 159 -20.07 0.16 5.77
CA CYS A 159 -18.80 0.15 5.05
C CYS A 159 -18.93 0.83 3.68
N SER A 160 -17.97 1.69 3.37
CA SER A 160 -17.72 2.21 2.02
C SER A 160 -16.33 1.77 1.56
N VAL A 161 -16.24 1.20 0.38
CA VAL A 161 -15.00 0.72 -0.22
C VAL A 161 -14.71 1.57 -1.45
N VAL A 162 -13.52 2.16 -1.49
CA VAL A 162 -13.10 3.07 -2.56
C VAL A 162 -11.95 2.45 -3.33
N GLY A 163 -12.18 2.20 -4.62
CA GLY A 163 -11.17 1.81 -5.59
C GLY A 163 -10.63 3.02 -6.37
N ILE A 164 -9.41 2.92 -6.86
CA ILE A 164 -8.79 3.89 -7.76
C ILE A 164 -8.42 3.16 -9.05
N ASP A 165 -9.00 3.53 -10.17
CA ASP A 165 -8.87 2.80 -11.46
C ASP A 165 -7.43 2.69 -11.95
N SER A 166 -6.62 3.69 -11.64
CA SER A 166 -5.22 3.77 -12.04
C SER A 166 -4.24 3.14 -11.03
N ASP A 167 -4.72 2.63 -9.89
CA ASP A 167 -3.87 1.98 -8.89
C ASP A 167 -3.33 0.63 -9.41
N ARG A 168 -2.00 0.52 -9.50
CA ARG A 168 -1.32 -0.69 -9.96
C ARG A 168 -0.94 -1.63 -8.83
N LEU A 169 -0.93 -1.13 -7.59
CA LEU A 169 -0.61 -1.95 -6.42
C LEU A 169 -1.83 -2.72 -5.93
N PHE A 170 -2.96 -2.02 -5.83
CA PHE A 170 -4.26 -2.57 -5.44
C PHE A 170 -5.29 -2.36 -6.56
N PRO A 171 -5.31 -3.23 -7.58
CA PRO A 171 -6.29 -3.16 -8.67
C PRO A 171 -7.73 -3.15 -8.14
N VAL A 172 -8.62 -2.45 -8.85
CA VAL A 172 -10.01 -2.23 -8.42
C VAL A 172 -10.80 -3.52 -8.18
N GLU A 173 -10.37 -4.63 -8.76
CA GLU A 173 -10.94 -5.96 -8.53
C GLU A 173 -10.84 -6.39 -7.06
N GLU A 174 -9.76 -6.00 -6.37
CA GLU A 174 -9.59 -6.31 -4.94
C GLU A 174 -10.60 -5.53 -4.09
N GLN A 175 -10.87 -4.25 -4.41
CA GLN A 175 -11.85 -3.44 -3.68
C GLN A 175 -13.28 -3.86 -4.02
N LYS A 176 -13.57 -4.22 -5.27
CA LYS A 176 -14.87 -4.77 -5.67
C LYS A 176 -15.16 -6.05 -4.89
N PHE A 177 -14.18 -6.95 -4.82
CA PHE A 177 -14.31 -8.19 -4.05
C PHE A 177 -14.62 -7.92 -2.56
N ILE A 178 -13.92 -6.94 -1.93
CA ILE A 178 -14.19 -6.58 -0.53
C ILE A 178 -15.62 -6.06 -0.38
N ALA A 179 -16.07 -5.17 -1.27
CA ALA A 179 -17.40 -4.59 -1.21
C ALA A 179 -18.51 -5.64 -1.41
N GLU A 180 -18.28 -6.62 -2.27
CA GLU A 180 -19.23 -7.74 -2.51
C GLU A 180 -19.31 -8.69 -1.30
N ALA A 181 -18.19 -8.89 -0.60
CA ALA A 181 -18.10 -9.82 0.52
C ALA A 181 -18.59 -9.23 1.86
N ILE A 182 -18.59 -7.90 2.03
CA ILE A 182 -19.09 -7.23 3.23
C ILE A 182 -20.58 -6.92 3.06
N PRO A 183 -21.49 -7.45 3.92
CA PRO A 183 -22.93 -7.22 3.79
C PRO A 183 -23.28 -5.72 3.84
N GLY A 184 -23.97 -5.23 2.80
CA GLY A 184 -24.42 -3.84 2.73
C GLY A 184 -23.34 -2.81 2.40
N ALA A 185 -22.10 -3.21 2.12
CA ALA A 185 -21.05 -2.28 1.74
C ALA A 185 -21.35 -1.58 0.41
N LYS A 186 -20.88 -0.34 0.30
CA LYS A 186 -21.00 0.50 -0.90
C LYS A 186 -19.65 0.59 -1.59
N TYR A 187 -19.63 0.35 -2.90
CA TYR A 187 -18.43 0.53 -3.71
C TYR A 187 -18.45 1.89 -4.42
N HIS A 188 -17.30 2.56 -4.39
CA HIS A 188 -17.05 3.81 -5.10
C HIS A 188 -15.75 3.69 -5.89
N GLU A 189 -15.73 4.24 -7.11
CA GLU A 189 -14.54 4.24 -7.96
C GLU A 189 -14.11 5.69 -8.24
N ILE A 190 -12.82 5.95 -8.04
CA ILE A 190 -12.16 7.21 -8.42
C ILE A 190 -11.42 6.96 -9.72
N THR A 191 -11.72 7.77 -10.75
CA THR A 191 -11.11 7.75 -12.09
C THR A 191 -10.13 8.90 -12.27
#